data_212d857c61dc43401f2fe08d45e888eb
#
_entry.id   212d857c61dc43401f2fe08d45e888eb
#
_cell.length_a   1.000
_cell.length_b   1.000
_cell.length_c   1.000
_cell.angle_alpha   90.00
_cell.angle_beta   90.00
_cell.angle_gamma   90.00
#
_symmetry.space_group_name_H-M   'P 1'
#
loop_
_entity.id
_entity.type
_entity.pdbx_description
1 polymer ?
#
loop_
_entity_poly.entity_id
_entity_poly.type
_entity_poly.pdbx_seq_one_letter_code
_entity_poly.pdbx_strand_id
1 'polypeptide(L)'
;MGLKRLLPTGREPGRRTGSFSLPVDTALGGQRKLKSKVLGRAVKLVLYVGVLLAIAVPMLAADSALRNSVMQWDGAALQGVLDAKTGAPMAARALAIVHTCMYDAWAAYDEHAIGTQLRGALRRPASERTQANKERAISYAAYRALVDVLPVDTESAYEPLMRQLGYDPNDKSTDIETPAGIGNVACAAVLEFRHHDKSNQLGDLAQGPYSDWSEYVPANGPAPIPSRAPAGNPDHWQPLTYTDSAGNLVLQKFAGAQWCFVAPFALAKGEELRSSVEPGPFKFGSPEYLKQAEDLVSISANLTDRQKMISEYWSDGPRSEQPPGHWALFAQFVSGRDHHTLDDDVKMFFAFSNAMLDAGIAAWDAKRTYDSVRPVTAISLLYRGKKIRSWGGPGKGTAEIDGSQWVPYQPATFPTPPFPDYVSGHSTFSAAAARTLALWTGSDRFGNSVTLPVGSSKIEPGLTPAQPVTLKWETFTDAANEAGMSRRYGGIHFERADMMGRKLGRLVADRAWAKAQSYFDGATNSPAPTIELGPD
;
A
#
# COMPACT_ATOMS: atom_id res chain seq x y z
N MET A 1 3.37 -51.78 -35.72
CA MET A 1 4.58 -51.82 -36.54
C MET A 1 5.50 -50.79 -35.91
N GLY A 2 6.49 -51.14 -35.14
CA GLY A 2 7.65 -52.03 -35.27
C GLY A 2 8.81 -51.14 -35.67
N LEU A 3 9.80 -51.01 -34.98
CA LEU A 3 10.82 -51.65 -34.24
C LEU A 3 12.08 -50.77 -34.10
N LYS A 4 12.66 -50.79 -32.91
CA LYS A 4 14.03 -51.09 -32.48
C LYS A 4 15.13 -50.03 -32.70
N ARG A 5 15.66 -49.58 -31.53
CA ARG A 5 16.97 -49.95 -30.90
C ARG A 5 18.24 -49.67 -31.69
N LEU A 6 19.19 -48.92 -31.04
CA LEU A 6 20.52 -49.46 -30.67
C LEU A 6 21.38 -48.38 -29.96
N LEU A 7 21.81 -48.67 -28.74
CA LEU A 7 23.04 -48.16 -28.10
C LEU A 7 24.23 -49.05 -28.57
N PRO A 8 25.48 -48.57 -28.45
CA PRO A 8 26.38 -49.12 -27.45
C PRO A 8 27.31 -48.07 -26.77
N THR A 9 27.50 -48.16 -25.46
CA THR A 9 28.68 -48.68 -24.73
C THR A 9 30.05 -48.20 -25.23
N GLY A 10 30.90 -47.48 -24.48
CA GLY A 10 31.44 -47.59 -23.20
C GLY A 10 32.96 -47.49 -23.27
N ARG A 11 33.65 -46.79 -22.34
CA ARG A 11 34.96 -47.13 -21.74
C ARG A 11 35.58 -45.95 -20.99
N GLU A 12 35.69 -46.08 -19.69
CA GLU A 12 36.82 -45.57 -18.87
C GLU A 12 37.98 -46.60 -18.97
N PRO A 13 39.20 -46.37 -18.44
CA PRO A 13 39.70 -45.44 -17.44
C PRO A 13 41.16 -44.97 -17.68
N GLY A 14 41.67 -44.08 -16.79
CA GLY A 14 43.10 -43.77 -16.77
C GLY A 14 43.57 -42.86 -15.64
N ARG A 15 43.85 -43.43 -14.46
CA ARG A 15 44.64 -42.81 -13.39
C ARG A 15 46.06 -42.50 -13.86
N ARG A 16 46.61 -41.33 -13.53
CA ARG A 16 48.02 -41.16 -13.19
C ARG A 16 48.22 -40.17 -12.05
N THR A 17 48.81 -40.66 -11.01
CA THR A 17 49.43 -40.03 -9.86
C THR A 17 50.71 -39.30 -10.25
N GLY A 18 50.90 -38.11 -9.70
CA GLY A 18 52.17 -37.39 -9.78
C GLY A 18 52.28 -36.44 -8.59
N SER A 19 53.00 -36.88 -7.58
CA SER A 19 53.44 -36.12 -6.43
C SER A 19 54.56 -35.17 -6.82
N PHE A 20 54.48 -33.90 -6.38
CA PHE A 20 55.68 -33.05 -6.17
C PHE A 20 55.55 -32.25 -4.90
N SER A 21 56.60 -32.29 -4.11
CA SER A 21 56.82 -31.76 -2.80
C SER A 21 57.23 -30.27 -2.83
N LEU A 22 56.92 -29.62 -1.73
CA LEU A 22 57.19 -28.29 -1.21
C LEU A 22 58.58 -27.66 -1.48
N PRO A 23 58.71 -26.31 -1.34
CA PRO A 23 59.30 -25.87 -0.10
C PRO A 23 58.51 -24.75 0.63
N VAL A 24 58.59 -24.83 1.94
CA VAL A 24 58.21 -23.83 2.95
C VAL A 24 59.17 -22.63 2.86
N ASP A 25 58.66 -21.42 2.80
CA ASP A 25 59.34 -20.29 3.40
C ASP A 25 58.39 -19.19 3.92
N THR A 26 58.65 -18.85 5.08
CA THR A 26 58.18 -17.87 6.04
C THR A 26 57.73 -16.51 5.51
N ALA A 27 56.48 -16.13 5.84
CA ALA A 27 56.09 -14.71 6.05
C ALA A 27 54.93 -14.58 7.06
N LEU A 28 55.24 -14.81 8.32
CA LEU A 28 54.41 -14.43 9.47
C LEU A 28 54.71 -12.97 9.83
N GLY A 29 53.85 -12.01 9.42
CA GLY A 29 54.01 -10.61 9.80
C GLY A 29 52.86 -9.67 9.44
N GLY A 30 52.12 -9.95 8.40
CA GLY A 30 51.14 -9.00 7.82
C GLY A 30 49.66 -9.19 8.22
N GLN A 31 49.28 -10.34 8.69
CA GLN A 31 47.85 -10.66 8.90
C GLN A 31 47.25 -10.23 10.27
N ARG A 32 48.09 -9.96 11.28
CA ARG A 32 47.56 -9.55 12.60
C ARG A 32 47.08 -8.11 12.68
N LYS A 33 47.57 -7.17 11.87
CA LYS A 33 47.14 -5.76 11.90
C LYS A 33 45.85 -5.50 11.09
N LEU A 34 45.55 -6.34 10.09
CA LEU A 34 44.31 -6.18 9.30
C LEU A 34 43.08 -6.78 10.03
N LYS A 35 43.24 -7.92 10.70
CA LYS A 35 42.16 -8.56 11.48
C LYS A 35 41.70 -7.71 12.68
N SER A 36 42.61 -6.95 13.32
CA SER A 36 42.23 -6.09 14.46
C SER A 36 41.43 -4.85 14.06
N LYS A 37 41.66 -4.30 12.86
CA LYS A 37 40.87 -3.14 12.35
C LYS A 37 39.48 -3.52 11.83
N VAL A 38 39.34 -4.71 11.26
CA VAL A 38 38.04 -5.22 10.79
C VAL A 38 37.20 -5.66 11.98
N LEU A 39 37.80 -6.33 12.97
CA LEU A 39 37.09 -6.73 14.18
C LEU A 39 36.65 -5.52 15.04
N GLY A 40 37.48 -4.47 15.12
CA GLY A 40 37.15 -3.24 15.85
C GLY A 40 36.02 -2.43 15.17
N ARG A 41 35.86 -2.51 13.83
CA ARG A 41 34.74 -1.88 13.11
C ARG A 41 33.46 -2.70 13.21
N ALA A 42 33.55 -4.03 13.14
CA ALA A 42 32.40 -4.93 13.31
C ALA A 42 31.83 -4.86 14.74
N VAL A 43 32.71 -4.82 15.76
CA VAL A 43 32.27 -4.68 17.16
C VAL A 43 31.67 -3.30 17.45
N LYS A 44 32.19 -2.21 16.84
CA LYS A 44 31.56 -0.88 16.96
C LYS A 44 30.21 -0.79 16.24
N LEU A 45 30.05 -1.46 15.09
CA LEU A 45 28.79 -1.48 14.37
C LEU A 45 27.73 -2.31 15.11
N VAL A 46 28.11 -3.46 15.66
CA VAL A 46 27.22 -4.32 16.47
C VAL A 46 26.84 -3.62 17.79
N LEU A 47 27.75 -2.89 18.43
CA LEU A 47 27.44 -2.09 19.64
C LEU A 47 26.52 -0.90 19.31
N TYR A 48 26.65 -0.25 18.15
CA TYR A 48 25.78 0.86 17.75
C TYR A 48 24.38 0.39 17.36
N VAL A 49 24.26 -0.74 16.67
CA VAL A 49 22.97 -1.38 16.33
C VAL A 49 22.32 -1.96 17.60
N GLY A 50 23.10 -2.57 18.51
CA GLY A 50 22.60 -3.09 19.78
C GLY A 50 22.10 -2.01 20.74
N VAL A 51 22.73 -0.82 20.76
CA VAL A 51 22.30 0.31 21.60
C VAL A 51 21.05 0.98 21.02
N LEU A 52 20.91 1.08 19.69
CA LEU A 52 19.69 1.61 19.05
C LEU A 52 18.50 0.65 19.23
N LEU A 53 18.71 -0.67 19.11
CA LEU A 53 17.69 -1.67 19.41
C LEU A 53 17.33 -1.71 20.91
N ALA A 54 18.30 -1.54 21.82
CA ALA A 54 18.04 -1.56 23.26
C ALA A 54 17.31 -0.30 23.78
N ILE A 55 17.33 0.81 23.04
CA ILE A 55 16.57 2.03 23.36
C ILE A 55 15.20 2.03 22.67
N ALA A 56 15.07 1.42 21.49
CA ALA A 56 13.80 1.35 20.75
C ALA A 56 12.83 0.30 21.31
N VAL A 57 13.33 -0.85 21.78
CA VAL A 57 12.50 -1.93 22.32
C VAL A 57 11.71 -1.53 23.59
N PRO A 58 12.26 -0.86 24.61
CA PRO A 58 11.46 -0.44 25.74
C PRO A 58 10.49 0.71 25.44
N MET A 59 10.79 1.57 24.45
CA MET A 59 9.86 2.64 24.03
C MET A 59 8.67 2.07 23.24
N LEU A 60 8.90 1.09 22.37
CA LEU A 60 7.84 0.35 21.66
C LEU A 60 7.00 -0.51 22.63
N ALA A 61 7.60 -1.15 23.63
CA ALA A 61 6.88 -1.94 24.61
C ALA A 61 6.05 -1.09 25.59
N ALA A 62 6.53 0.10 25.97
CA ALA A 62 5.77 1.03 26.81
C ALA A 62 4.59 1.65 26.04
N ASP A 63 4.76 1.90 24.74
CA ASP A 63 3.71 2.45 23.87
C ASP A 63 2.61 1.39 23.58
N SER A 64 2.99 0.12 23.43
CA SER A 64 2.04 -0.98 23.22
C SER A 64 1.12 -1.26 24.42
N ALA A 65 1.59 -1.02 25.64
CA ALA A 65 0.79 -1.21 26.86
C ALA A 65 -0.31 -0.13 27.05
N LEU A 66 -0.21 1.00 26.33
CA LEU A 66 -1.20 2.08 26.36
C LEU A 66 -2.22 1.99 25.22
N ARG A 67 -2.01 1.10 24.25
CA ARG A 67 -2.89 0.93 23.09
C ARG A 67 -3.97 -0.11 23.38
N ASN A 68 -5.23 0.21 23.09
CA ASN A 68 -6.31 -0.77 23.15
C ASN A 68 -6.14 -1.89 22.09
N SER A 69 -6.94 -2.96 22.18
CA SER A 69 -6.80 -4.13 21.30
C SER A 69 -6.98 -3.81 19.82
N VAL A 70 -7.82 -2.82 19.45
CA VAL A 70 -8.00 -2.41 18.05
C VAL A 70 -6.69 -1.86 17.47
N MET A 71 -6.02 -0.99 18.22
CA MET A 71 -4.75 -0.41 17.82
C MET A 71 -3.62 -1.43 17.71
N GLN A 72 -3.62 -2.45 18.58
CA GLN A 72 -2.65 -3.53 18.53
C GLN A 72 -2.88 -4.42 17.30
N TRP A 73 -4.13 -4.75 17.00
CA TRP A 73 -4.48 -5.55 15.83
C TRP A 73 -4.31 -4.78 14.51
N ASP A 74 -4.56 -3.46 14.48
CA ASP A 74 -4.22 -2.62 13.33
C ASP A 74 -2.70 -2.62 13.07
N GLY A 75 -1.88 -2.47 14.12
CA GLY A 75 -0.43 -2.60 14.00
C GLY A 75 0.03 -3.94 13.43
N ALA A 76 -0.59 -5.05 13.87
CA ALA A 76 -0.31 -6.38 13.33
C ALA A 76 -0.76 -6.51 11.86
N ALA A 77 -1.89 -5.90 11.49
CA ALA A 77 -2.37 -5.87 10.10
C ALA A 77 -1.42 -5.08 9.18
N LEU A 78 -0.92 -3.94 9.63
CA LEU A 78 0.06 -3.14 8.87
C LEU A 78 1.37 -3.90 8.65
N GLN A 79 1.87 -4.61 9.68
CA GLN A 79 3.03 -5.49 9.53
C GLN A 79 2.76 -6.58 8.49
N GLY A 80 1.60 -7.23 8.56
CA GLY A 80 1.21 -8.25 7.58
C GLY A 80 1.12 -7.72 6.13
N VAL A 81 0.63 -6.50 5.93
CA VAL A 81 0.63 -5.84 4.61
C VAL A 81 2.06 -5.65 4.09
N LEU A 82 2.97 -5.19 4.96
CA LEU A 82 4.39 -4.96 4.63
C LEU A 82 5.08 -6.26 4.23
N ASP A 83 4.90 -7.33 4.99
CA ASP A 83 5.58 -8.62 4.79
C ASP A 83 4.97 -9.44 3.65
N ALA A 84 3.65 -9.33 3.42
CA ALA A 84 2.98 -9.93 2.26
C ALA A 84 3.35 -9.24 0.93
N LYS A 85 3.94 -8.03 0.96
CA LYS A 85 4.33 -7.25 -0.23
C LYS A 85 3.17 -7.04 -1.21
N THR A 86 1.98 -6.89 -0.67
CA THR A 86 0.76 -6.77 -1.45
C THR A 86 0.64 -5.41 -2.16
N GLY A 87 -0.19 -5.32 -3.18
CA GLY A 87 -0.48 -4.05 -3.86
C GLY A 87 -1.53 -3.22 -3.13
N ALA A 88 -1.58 -1.91 -3.43
CA ALA A 88 -2.45 -0.98 -2.72
C ALA A 88 -3.93 -1.38 -2.63
N PRO A 89 -4.61 -1.84 -3.70
CA PRO A 89 -6.01 -2.24 -3.59
C PRO A 89 -6.21 -3.51 -2.77
N MET A 90 -5.26 -4.46 -2.81
CA MET A 90 -5.28 -5.66 -1.98
C MET A 90 -5.07 -5.31 -0.50
N ALA A 91 -4.14 -4.39 -0.21
CA ALA A 91 -3.91 -3.86 1.15
C ALA A 91 -5.17 -3.18 1.70
N ALA A 92 -5.81 -2.30 0.91
CA ALA A 92 -7.07 -1.66 1.29
C ALA A 92 -8.16 -2.69 1.65
N ARG A 93 -8.28 -3.75 0.83
CA ARG A 93 -9.26 -4.82 1.06
C ARG A 93 -8.93 -5.64 2.32
N ALA A 94 -7.67 -5.98 2.52
CA ALA A 94 -7.26 -6.74 3.71
C ALA A 94 -7.56 -5.96 5.00
N LEU A 95 -7.17 -4.69 5.07
CA LEU A 95 -7.46 -3.82 6.20
C LEU A 95 -8.98 -3.65 6.40
N ALA A 96 -9.76 -3.46 5.33
CA ALA A 96 -11.21 -3.38 5.42
C ALA A 96 -11.85 -4.66 5.99
N ILE A 97 -11.36 -5.84 5.60
CA ILE A 97 -11.86 -7.12 6.13
C ILE A 97 -11.54 -7.24 7.63
N VAL A 98 -10.30 -6.96 8.03
CA VAL A 98 -9.87 -7.03 9.44
C VAL A 98 -10.74 -6.12 10.30
N HIS A 99 -10.88 -4.84 9.91
CA HIS A 99 -11.66 -3.87 10.69
C HIS A 99 -13.16 -4.13 10.62
N THR A 100 -13.68 -4.71 9.54
CA THR A 100 -15.09 -5.15 9.48
C THR A 100 -15.35 -6.33 10.39
N CYS A 101 -14.45 -7.33 10.44
CA CYS A 101 -14.54 -8.45 11.38
C CYS A 101 -14.53 -7.95 12.85
N MET A 102 -13.62 -7.03 13.19
CA MET A 102 -13.57 -6.42 14.53
C MET A 102 -14.85 -5.67 14.87
N TYR A 103 -15.36 -4.88 13.92
CA TYR A 103 -16.60 -4.13 14.08
C TYR A 103 -17.81 -5.05 14.27
N ASP A 104 -17.98 -6.08 13.46
CA ASP A 104 -19.11 -6.99 13.53
C ASP A 104 -19.11 -7.77 14.86
N ALA A 105 -17.92 -8.14 15.38
CA ALA A 105 -17.79 -8.77 16.69
C ALA A 105 -18.10 -7.80 17.84
N TRP A 106 -17.63 -6.55 17.75
CA TRP A 106 -17.91 -5.49 18.72
C TRP A 106 -19.39 -5.10 18.75
N ALA A 107 -20.06 -5.04 17.59
CA ALA A 107 -21.46 -4.66 17.46
C ALA A 107 -22.41 -5.60 18.25
N ALA A 108 -22.00 -6.84 18.51
CA ALA A 108 -22.73 -7.76 19.38
C ALA A 108 -22.88 -7.22 20.82
N TYR A 109 -21.96 -6.36 21.27
CA TYR A 109 -21.91 -5.79 22.61
C TYR A 109 -22.30 -4.29 22.64
N ASP A 110 -22.83 -3.76 21.55
CA ASP A 110 -23.37 -2.39 21.48
C ASP A 110 -24.91 -2.41 21.57
N GLU A 111 -25.49 -1.32 22.00
CA GLU A 111 -26.93 -1.19 22.16
C GLU A 111 -27.66 -0.98 20.83
N HIS A 112 -27.07 -0.23 19.93
CA HIS A 112 -27.69 0.22 18.68
C HIS A 112 -27.05 -0.40 17.45
N ALA A 113 -25.70 -0.45 17.41
CA ALA A 113 -24.95 -0.91 16.27
C ALA A 113 -25.35 -2.33 15.83
N ILE A 114 -25.26 -2.56 14.52
CA ILE A 114 -25.53 -3.88 13.91
C ILE A 114 -24.35 -4.33 13.06
N GLY A 115 -24.07 -5.63 13.02
CA GLY A 115 -23.05 -6.21 12.15
C GLY A 115 -23.40 -6.11 10.68
N THR A 116 -22.39 -6.16 9.83
CA THR A 116 -22.55 -5.99 8.37
C THR A 116 -23.26 -7.18 7.72
N GLN A 117 -22.96 -8.39 8.18
CA GLN A 117 -23.52 -9.63 7.64
C GLN A 117 -24.67 -10.17 8.49
N LEU A 118 -24.46 -10.36 9.77
CA LEU A 118 -25.42 -11.01 10.68
C LEU A 118 -26.37 -10.03 11.37
N ARG A 119 -26.24 -8.72 11.09
CA ARG A 119 -27.09 -7.67 11.65
C ARG A 119 -27.10 -7.72 13.19
N GLY A 120 -28.27 -7.77 13.80
CA GLY A 120 -28.45 -7.87 15.26
C GLY A 120 -28.49 -9.29 15.82
N ALA A 121 -28.26 -10.33 14.99
CA ALA A 121 -28.43 -11.73 15.41
C ALA A 121 -27.47 -12.15 16.56
N LEU A 122 -26.31 -11.51 16.66
CA LEU A 122 -25.33 -11.80 17.71
C LEU A 122 -25.46 -10.91 18.95
N ARG A 123 -26.46 -10.04 19.05
CA ARG A 123 -26.59 -9.05 20.14
C ARG A 123 -26.67 -9.70 21.51
N ARG A 124 -25.79 -9.23 22.42
CA ARG A 124 -25.70 -9.73 23.79
C ARG A 124 -26.52 -8.88 24.77
N PRO A 125 -26.99 -9.49 25.88
CA PRO A 125 -27.66 -8.78 26.98
C PRO A 125 -26.79 -7.64 27.53
N ALA A 126 -27.42 -6.60 28.07
CA ALA A 126 -26.72 -5.43 28.61
C ALA A 126 -25.68 -5.79 29.69
N SER A 127 -25.96 -6.81 30.50
CA SER A 127 -25.04 -7.32 31.55
C SER A 127 -23.74 -7.90 31.00
N GLU A 128 -23.69 -8.29 29.73
CA GLU A 128 -22.50 -8.84 29.06
C GLU A 128 -21.72 -7.83 28.24
N ARG A 129 -22.22 -6.60 28.08
CA ARG A 129 -21.60 -5.54 27.27
C ARG A 129 -20.41 -4.89 28.00
N THR A 130 -19.51 -5.73 28.51
CA THR A 130 -18.31 -5.32 29.23
C THR A 130 -17.14 -5.05 28.30
N GLN A 131 -16.21 -4.18 28.72
CA GLN A 131 -14.95 -3.92 28.00
C GLN A 131 -14.20 -5.23 27.71
N ALA A 132 -14.07 -6.12 28.69
CA ALA A 132 -13.36 -7.39 28.53
C ALA A 132 -13.99 -8.31 27.47
N ASN A 133 -15.33 -8.37 27.39
CA ASN A 133 -16.02 -9.15 26.37
C ASN A 133 -15.83 -8.56 24.98
N LYS A 134 -15.89 -7.23 24.85
CA LYS A 134 -15.61 -6.52 23.58
C LYS A 134 -14.19 -6.81 23.10
N GLU A 135 -13.18 -6.61 23.95
CA GLU A 135 -11.77 -6.83 23.60
C GLU A 135 -11.50 -8.29 23.19
N ARG A 136 -12.09 -9.24 23.89
CA ARG A 136 -11.93 -10.65 23.57
C ARG A 136 -12.58 -11.00 22.22
N ALA A 137 -13.81 -10.57 21.97
CA ALA A 137 -14.50 -10.82 20.70
C ALA A 137 -13.79 -10.17 19.52
N ILE A 138 -13.37 -8.91 19.66
CA ILE A 138 -12.55 -8.18 18.69
C ILE A 138 -11.27 -8.94 18.35
N SER A 139 -10.56 -9.45 19.37
CA SER A 139 -9.29 -10.13 19.18
C SER A 139 -9.44 -11.45 18.42
N TYR A 140 -10.45 -12.25 18.71
CA TYR A 140 -10.73 -13.46 17.94
C TYR A 140 -11.10 -13.13 16.49
N ALA A 141 -11.93 -12.11 16.26
CA ALA A 141 -12.32 -11.68 14.93
C ALA A 141 -11.12 -11.18 14.12
N ALA A 142 -10.28 -10.30 14.69
CA ALA A 142 -9.07 -9.80 14.05
C ALA A 142 -8.09 -10.92 13.69
N TYR A 143 -7.85 -11.84 14.63
CA TYR A 143 -6.97 -12.98 14.40
C TYR A 143 -7.46 -13.87 13.25
N ARG A 144 -8.77 -14.21 13.22
CA ARG A 144 -9.34 -15.00 12.10
C ARG A 144 -9.20 -14.30 10.77
N ALA A 145 -9.49 -12.99 10.73
CA ALA A 145 -9.33 -12.18 9.51
C ALA A 145 -7.88 -12.19 9.02
N LEU A 146 -6.91 -11.90 9.91
CA LEU A 146 -5.49 -11.82 9.55
C LEU A 146 -4.93 -13.15 9.04
N VAL A 147 -5.25 -14.25 9.69
CA VAL A 147 -4.84 -15.61 9.25
C VAL A 147 -5.38 -15.95 7.86
N ASP A 148 -6.55 -15.43 7.50
CA ASP A 148 -7.16 -15.65 6.18
C ASP A 148 -6.55 -14.73 5.10
N VAL A 149 -6.51 -13.39 5.35
CA VAL A 149 -6.17 -12.42 4.29
C VAL A 149 -4.67 -12.08 4.21
N LEU A 150 -3.91 -12.27 5.29
CA LEU A 150 -2.47 -11.97 5.42
C LEU A 150 -1.72 -13.07 6.18
N PRO A 151 -1.76 -14.33 5.74
CA PRO A 151 -1.27 -15.48 6.52
C PRO A 151 0.24 -15.48 6.80
N VAL A 152 1.02 -14.60 6.17
CA VAL A 152 2.49 -14.56 6.23
C VAL A 152 3.04 -14.46 7.66
N ASP A 153 2.34 -13.77 8.56
CA ASP A 153 2.76 -13.49 9.94
C ASP A 153 1.97 -14.24 10.99
N THR A 154 1.25 -15.31 10.62
CA THR A 154 0.42 -16.08 11.57
C THR A 154 1.22 -16.54 12.77
N GLU A 155 2.35 -17.23 12.58
CA GLU A 155 3.18 -17.78 13.65
C GLU A 155 4.11 -16.74 14.28
N SER A 156 4.57 -15.76 13.49
CA SER A 156 5.57 -14.77 13.90
C SER A 156 4.98 -13.59 14.68
N ALA A 157 3.73 -13.19 14.40
CA ALA A 157 3.10 -12.01 15.01
C ALA A 157 1.70 -12.29 15.59
N TYR A 158 0.77 -12.91 14.85
CA TYR A 158 -0.64 -12.94 15.25
C TYR A 158 -0.91 -13.91 16.39
N GLU A 159 -0.35 -15.12 16.35
CA GLU A 159 -0.45 -16.05 17.47
C GLU A 159 0.25 -15.54 18.75
N PRO A 160 1.48 -14.98 18.67
CA PRO A 160 2.09 -14.34 19.82
C PRO A 160 1.23 -13.23 20.42
N LEU A 161 0.59 -12.38 19.59
CA LEU A 161 -0.30 -11.33 20.08
C LEU A 161 -1.54 -11.91 20.80
N MET A 162 -2.18 -12.96 20.26
CA MET A 162 -3.28 -13.66 20.94
C MET A 162 -2.85 -14.13 22.33
N ARG A 163 -1.70 -14.80 22.44
CA ARG A 163 -1.18 -15.31 23.71
C ARG A 163 -0.81 -14.19 24.69
N GLN A 164 -0.25 -13.08 24.19
CA GLN A 164 0.06 -11.89 24.99
C GLN A 164 -1.21 -11.25 25.57
N LEU A 165 -2.31 -11.25 24.82
CA LEU A 165 -3.62 -10.79 25.27
C LEU A 165 -4.33 -11.79 26.19
N GLY A 166 -3.76 -12.97 26.43
CA GLY A 166 -4.32 -14.02 27.28
C GLY A 166 -5.37 -14.88 26.58
N TYR A 167 -5.33 -14.98 25.24
CA TYR A 167 -6.29 -15.75 24.45
C TYR A 167 -5.63 -16.95 23.77
N ASP A 168 -6.37 -18.04 23.61
CA ASP A 168 -5.92 -19.23 22.89
C ASP A 168 -6.20 -19.08 21.37
N PRO A 169 -5.18 -19.02 20.50
CA PRO A 169 -5.38 -18.95 19.06
C PRO A 169 -6.08 -20.20 18.47
N ASN A 170 -6.05 -21.34 19.19
CA ASN A 170 -6.69 -22.58 18.77
C ASN A 170 -8.17 -22.68 19.13
N ASP A 171 -8.69 -21.76 19.95
CA ASP A 171 -10.12 -21.75 20.29
C ASP A 171 -10.96 -21.35 19.07
N LYS A 172 -11.54 -22.34 18.41
CA LYS A 172 -12.43 -22.22 17.23
C LYS A 172 -13.90 -22.36 17.62
N SER A 173 -14.25 -22.12 18.86
CA SER A 173 -15.63 -22.18 19.32
C SER A 173 -16.58 -21.36 18.46
N THR A 174 -17.74 -21.90 18.15
CA THR A 174 -18.87 -21.21 17.52
C THR A 174 -20.01 -20.95 18.50
N ASP A 175 -19.77 -21.16 19.79
CA ASP A 175 -20.71 -20.86 20.83
C ASP A 175 -20.90 -19.36 21.04
N ILE A 176 -21.99 -18.82 20.52
CA ILE A 176 -22.31 -17.38 20.55
C ILE A 176 -22.64 -16.86 21.95
N GLU A 177 -22.71 -17.71 22.97
CA GLU A 177 -22.80 -17.28 24.38
C GLU A 177 -21.43 -16.86 24.93
N THR A 178 -20.33 -17.11 24.21
CA THR A 178 -18.97 -16.72 24.58
C THR A 178 -18.40 -15.63 23.69
N PRO A 179 -17.56 -14.72 24.22
CA PRO A 179 -16.91 -13.71 23.39
C PRO A 179 -16.00 -14.27 22.28
N ALA A 180 -15.35 -15.41 22.53
CA ALA A 180 -14.54 -16.08 21.51
C ALA A 180 -15.43 -16.59 20.36
N GLY A 181 -16.55 -17.23 20.67
CA GLY A 181 -17.50 -17.69 19.66
C GLY A 181 -18.15 -16.55 18.89
N ILE A 182 -18.50 -15.43 19.56
CA ILE A 182 -18.97 -14.21 18.87
C ILE A 182 -17.93 -13.73 17.85
N GLY A 183 -16.66 -13.60 18.26
CA GLY A 183 -15.58 -13.15 17.36
C GLY A 183 -15.39 -14.08 16.16
N ASN A 184 -15.35 -15.40 16.42
CA ASN A 184 -15.19 -16.41 15.38
C ASN A 184 -16.37 -16.40 14.39
N VAL A 185 -17.62 -16.36 14.86
CA VAL A 185 -18.84 -16.41 14.03
C VAL A 185 -19.01 -15.12 13.24
N ALA A 186 -18.81 -13.96 13.86
CA ALA A 186 -18.91 -12.67 13.18
C ALA A 186 -17.91 -12.57 12.02
N CYS A 187 -16.64 -12.90 12.27
CA CYS A 187 -15.63 -12.86 11.22
C CYS A 187 -15.84 -13.92 10.13
N ALA A 188 -16.28 -15.13 10.48
CA ALA A 188 -16.59 -16.17 9.49
C ALA A 188 -17.64 -15.70 8.47
N ALA A 189 -18.67 -14.98 8.91
CA ALA A 189 -19.69 -14.44 8.02
C ALA A 189 -19.14 -13.34 7.08
N VAL A 190 -18.22 -12.50 7.56
CA VAL A 190 -17.53 -11.48 6.74
C VAL A 190 -16.61 -12.16 5.72
N LEU A 191 -15.83 -13.16 6.14
CA LEU A 191 -14.91 -13.89 5.25
C LEU A 191 -15.67 -14.65 4.16
N GLU A 192 -16.77 -15.32 4.50
CA GLU A 192 -17.63 -16.01 3.52
C GLU A 192 -18.11 -15.05 2.42
N PHE A 193 -18.58 -13.85 2.80
CA PHE A 193 -18.97 -12.84 1.82
C PHE A 193 -17.78 -12.37 0.98
N ARG A 194 -16.62 -12.14 1.62
CA ARG A 194 -15.43 -11.60 0.94
C ARG A 194 -14.71 -12.62 0.07
N HIS A 195 -14.78 -13.90 0.37
CA HIS A 195 -14.27 -14.94 -0.51
C HIS A 195 -14.94 -14.94 -1.89
N HIS A 196 -16.20 -14.48 -1.97
CA HIS A 196 -17.00 -14.42 -3.20
C HIS A 196 -17.15 -12.99 -3.78
N ASP A 197 -16.35 -12.03 -3.33
CA ASP A 197 -16.43 -10.62 -3.72
C ASP A 197 -15.77 -10.29 -5.06
N LYS A 198 -15.35 -11.28 -5.84
CA LYS A 198 -14.66 -11.16 -7.15
C LYS A 198 -13.22 -10.65 -7.10
N SER A 199 -12.59 -10.54 -5.92
CA SER A 199 -11.16 -10.24 -5.82
C SER A 199 -10.26 -11.36 -6.34
N ASN A 200 -10.79 -12.58 -6.42
CA ASN A 200 -10.05 -13.82 -6.69
C ASN A 200 -9.01 -14.15 -5.61
N GLN A 201 -9.33 -13.88 -4.34
CA GLN A 201 -8.42 -14.21 -3.23
C GLN A 201 -8.08 -15.71 -3.20
N LEU A 202 -9.07 -16.57 -3.42
CA LEU A 202 -8.91 -18.02 -3.36
C LEU A 202 -8.29 -18.62 -4.64
N GLY A 203 -8.21 -17.86 -5.73
CA GLY A 203 -7.71 -18.34 -7.02
C GLY A 203 -8.69 -19.25 -7.77
N ASP A 204 -9.98 -19.14 -7.48
CA ASP A 204 -11.07 -19.93 -8.05
C ASP A 204 -11.64 -19.34 -9.37
N LEU A 205 -11.48 -18.05 -9.59
CA LEU A 205 -11.87 -17.38 -10.84
C LEU A 205 -10.77 -17.39 -11.90
N ALA A 206 -9.50 -17.41 -11.50
CA ALA A 206 -8.31 -17.59 -12.33
C ALA A 206 -7.19 -18.17 -11.48
N GLN A 207 -6.28 -18.92 -12.08
CA GLN A 207 -5.21 -19.63 -11.38
C GLN A 207 -4.30 -18.69 -10.59
N GLY A 208 -4.26 -18.86 -9.29
CA GLY A 208 -3.46 -18.10 -8.31
C GLY A 208 -4.23 -16.97 -7.64
N PRO A 209 -3.92 -16.70 -6.35
CA PRO A 209 -4.57 -15.66 -5.57
C PRO A 209 -4.44 -14.29 -6.24
N TYR A 210 -5.55 -13.54 -6.28
CA TYR A 210 -5.64 -12.20 -6.86
C TYR A 210 -5.24 -12.10 -8.35
N SER A 211 -5.12 -13.21 -9.06
CA SER A 211 -4.86 -13.22 -10.51
C SER A 211 -6.03 -12.60 -11.26
N ASP A 212 -5.71 -11.91 -12.36
CA ASP A 212 -6.73 -11.30 -13.22
C ASP A 212 -7.53 -12.37 -13.97
N TRP A 213 -8.83 -12.37 -13.73
CA TRP A 213 -9.82 -13.21 -14.40
C TRP A 213 -10.66 -12.43 -15.44
N SER A 214 -10.41 -11.11 -15.52
CA SER A 214 -11.24 -10.19 -16.30
C SER A 214 -10.78 -10.04 -17.76
N GLU A 215 -9.82 -10.86 -18.18
CA GLU A 215 -9.30 -10.92 -19.56
C GLU A 215 -8.79 -9.56 -20.08
N TYR A 216 -8.23 -8.72 -19.17
CA TYR A 216 -7.65 -7.45 -19.60
C TYR A 216 -6.41 -7.67 -20.48
N VAL A 217 -6.42 -7.06 -21.66
CA VAL A 217 -5.27 -7.05 -22.58
C VAL A 217 -4.87 -5.61 -22.84
N PRO A 218 -3.61 -5.20 -22.57
CA PRO A 218 -3.16 -3.85 -22.86
C PRO A 218 -3.18 -3.56 -24.36
N ALA A 219 -3.63 -2.36 -24.75
CA ALA A 219 -3.67 -1.93 -26.13
C ALA A 219 -2.26 -1.80 -26.77
N ASN A 220 -1.24 -1.56 -25.93
CA ASN A 220 0.15 -1.43 -26.36
C ASN A 220 0.98 -2.62 -25.93
N GLY A 221 1.91 -3.06 -26.80
CA GLY A 221 2.93 -4.04 -26.44
C GLY A 221 3.94 -3.47 -25.43
N PRO A 222 4.70 -4.33 -24.73
CA PRO A 222 5.68 -3.92 -23.74
C PRO A 222 6.85 -3.13 -24.36
N ALA A 223 7.39 -2.17 -23.60
CA ALA A 223 8.55 -1.38 -23.99
C ALA A 223 9.59 -1.27 -22.86
N PRO A 224 10.90 -1.19 -23.18
CA PRO A 224 11.95 -0.94 -22.20
C PRO A 224 11.94 0.52 -21.73
N ILE A 225 12.57 0.79 -20.57
CA ILE A 225 12.82 2.14 -20.06
C ILE A 225 14.33 2.45 -20.17
N PRO A 226 14.71 3.64 -20.70
CA PRO A 226 13.87 4.64 -21.36
C PRO A 226 13.22 4.07 -22.63
N SER A 227 12.01 4.51 -22.93
CA SER A 227 11.25 3.96 -24.06
C SER A 227 11.85 4.40 -25.40
N ARG A 228 12.35 3.46 -26.17
CA ARG A 228 12.82 3.69 -27.54
C ARG A 228 11.80 3.27 -28.60
N ALA A 229 10.80 2.50 -28.20
CA ALA A 229 9.74 2.04 -29.08
C ALA A 229 8.56 3.03 -29.07
N PRO A 230 7.92 3.32 -30.22
CA PRO A 230 6.67 4.05 -30.22
C PRO A 230 5.59 3.21 -29.55
N ALA A 231 4.74 3.84 -28.72
CA ALA A 231 3.46 3.26 -28.37
C ALA A 231 2.62 3.13 -29.64
N GLY A 232 1.94 2.00 -29.84
CA GLY A 232 1.02 1.83 -30.97
C GLY A 232 -0.14 2.82 -30.87
N ASN A 233 -0.69 3.01 -29.66
CA ASN A 233 -1.69 4.02 -29.34
C ASN A 233 -1.20 4.89 -28.17
N PRO A 234 -0.83 6.16 -28.40
CA PRO A 234 -0.25 7.02 -27.37
C PRO A 234 -1.23 7.50 -26.30
N ASP A 235 -2.53 7.29 -26.46
CA ASP A 235 -3.53 7.55 -25.42
C ASP A 235 -3.60 6.42 -24.39
N HIS A 236 -3.17 5.20 -24.73
CA HIS A 236 -3.32 4.01 -23.91
C HIS A 236 -2.05 3.63 -23.15
N TRP A 237 -2.27 2.97 -22.02
CA TRP A 237 -1.19 2.45 -21.17
C TRP A 237 -0.29 1.47 -21.91
N GLN A 238 1.01 1.60 -21.66
CA GLN A 238 2.04 0.73 -22.18
C GLN A 238 2.72 0.00 -21.03
N PRO A 239 2.67 -1.34 -20.96
CA PRO A 239 3.47 -2.12 -20.03
C PRO A 239 4.97 -1.85 -20.24
N LEU A 240 5.74 -1.82 -19.16
CA LEU A 240 7.17 -1.58 -19.24
C LEU A 240 7.96 -2.84 -18.90
N THR A 241 9.17 -2.94 -19.47
CA THR A 241 10.19 -3.88 -19.03
C THR A 241 11.33 -3.14 -18.36
N TYR A 242 11.77 -3.63 -17.21
CA TYR A 242 12.87 -3.07 -16.42
C TYR A 242 13.53 -4.18 -15.59
N THR A 243 14.68 -3.89 -14.99
CA THR A 243 15.36 -4.81 -14.07
C THR A 243 15.01 -4.45 -12.63
N ASP A 244 14.52 -5.40 -11.85
CA ASP A 244 14.20 -5.21 -10.44
C ASP A 244 15.45 -5.14 -9.54
N SER A 245 15.25 -4.95 -8.24
CA SER A 245 16.35 -4.86 -7.26
C SER A 245 17.09 -6.19 -7.05
N ALA A 246 16.53 -7.30 -7.51
CA ALA A 246 17.18 -8.62 -7.48
C ALA A 246 17.91 -8.96 -8.79
N GLY A 247 17.87 -8.07 -9.80
CA GLY A 247 18.48 -8.27 -11.10
C GLY A 247 17.62 -9.02 -12.11
N ASN A 248 16.35 -9.30 -11.80
CA ASN A 248 15.46 -10.00 -12.72
C ASN A 248 14.83 -9.04 -13.73
N LEU A 249 14.66 -9.50 -14.97
CA LEU A 249 13.87 -8.78 -15.96
C LEU A 249 12.39 -8.88 -15.60
N VAL A 250 11.76 -7.74 -15.33
CA VAL A 250 10.33 -7.64 -15.03
C VAL A 250 9.58 -7.17 -16.26
N LEU A 251 8.50 -7.86 -16.60
CA LEU A 251 7.46 -7.38 -17.50
C LEU A 251 6.25 -6.95 -16.67
N GLN A 252 5.87 -5.67 -16.75
CA GLN A 252 4.68 -5.16 -16.07
C GLN A 252 3.42 -5.84 -16.58
N LYS A 253 2.57 -6.24 -15.61
CA LYS A 253 1.17 -6.60 -15.84
C LYS A 253 0.31 -5.62 -15.08
N PHE A 254 -0.90 -5.33 -15.55
CA PHE A 254 -1.80 -4.44 -14.83
C PHE A 254 -2.18 -5.08 -13.48
N ALA A 255 -1.61 -4.56 -12.42
CA ALA A 255 -1.87 -5.07 -11.08
C ALA A 255 -3.31 -4.75 -10.65
N GLY A 256 -4.12 -5.79 -10.47
CA GLY A 256 -5.52 -5.65 -10.11
C GLY A 256 -6.44 -5.21 -11.25
N ALA A 257 -6.20 -5.63 -12.49
CA ALA A 257 -7.07 -5.28 -13.61
C ALA A 257 -8.55 -5.65 -13.39
N GLN A 258 -8.83 -6.69 -12.59
CA GLN A 258 -10.16 -7.12 -12.18
C GLN A 258 -10.77 -6.30 -11.02
N TRP A 259 -10.03 -5.35 -10.42
CA TRP A 259 -10.42 -4.74 -9.13
C TRP A 259 -11.69 -3.90 -9.20
N CYS A 260 -12.01 -3.35 -10.37
CA CYS A 260 -13.26 -2.63 -10.62
C CYS A 260 -14.53 -3.50 -10.45
N PHE A 261 -14.39 -4.81 -10.45
CA PHE A 261 -15.49 -5.76 -10.27
C PHE A 261 -15.64 -6.27 -8.83
N VAL A 262 -14.69 -5.93 -7.95
CA VAL A 262 -14.77 -6.31 -6.52
C VAL A 262 -15.99 -5.66 -5.88
N ALA A 263 -16.71 -6.44 -5.06
CA ALA A 263 -17.89 -5.94 -4.34
C ALA A 263 -17.50 -4.83 -3.34
N PRO A 264 -17.99 -3.58 -3.53
CA PRO A 264 -17.69 -2.48 -2.63
C PRO A 264 -18.39 -2.61 -1.28
N PHE A 265 -18.06 -1.71 -0.36
CA PHE A 265 -18.76 -1.54 0.90
C PHE A 265 -20.00 -0.67 0.75
N ALA A 266 -19.85 0.57 0.26
CA ALA A 266 -20.91 1.55 0.20
C ALA A 266 -21.42 1.82 -1.22
N LEU A 267 -20.55 1.76 -2.21
CA LEU A 267 -20.94 1.89 -3.61
C LEU A 267 -21.76 0.68 -4.07
N ALA A 268 -22.66 0.85 -5.00
CA ALA A 268 -23.37 -0.27 -5.61
C ALA A 268 -22.45 -1.11 -6.52
N LYS A 269 -21.47 -0.43 -7.19
CA LYS A 269 -20.48 -1.02 -8.09
C LYS A 269 -19.33 -0.03 -8.33
N GLY A 270 -18.19 -0.47 -8.82
CA GLY A 270 -17.01 0.37 -9.04
C GLY A 270 -17.24 1.58 -9.93
N GLU A 271 -18.10 1.45 -10.91
CA GLU A 271 -18.42 2.52 -11.88
C GLU A 271 -19.41 3.60 -11.38
N GLU A 272 -19.98 3.45 -10.18
CA GLU A 272 -21.05 4.35 -9.70
C GLU A 272 -20.67 5.83 -9.78
N LEU A 273 -19.42 6.14 -9.43
CA LEU A 273 -18.92 7.51 -9.42
C LEU A 273 -18.08 7.89 -10.65
N ARG A 274 -18.03 7.04 -11.70
CA ARG A 274 -17.22 7.31 -12.91
C ARG A 274 -17.58 8.62 -13.59
N SER A 275 -18.86 8.99 -13.64
CA SER A 275 -19.32 10.25 -14.22
C SER A 275 -18.72 11.49 -13.51
N SER A 276 -18.35 11.37 -12.26
CA SER A 276 -17.71 12.48 -11.51
C SER A 276 -16.32 12.84 -12.03
N VAL A 277 -15.66 11.96 -12.76
CA VAL A 277 -14.31 12.12 -13.30
C VAL A 277 -14.26 12.23 -14.83
N GLU A 278 -15.42 12.37 -15.45
CA GLU A 278 -15.53 12.69 -16.88
C GLU A 278 -15.04 14.12 -17.18
N PRO A 279 -14.64 14.38 -18.43
CA PRO A 279 -14.60 13.48 -19.60
C PRO A 279 -13.39 12.53 -19.63
N GLY A 280 -12.70 12.30 -18.53
CA GLY A 280 -11.52 11.43 -18.46
C GLY A 280 -10.20 12.18 -18.71
N PRO A 281 -9.11 11.48 -19.08
CA PRO A 281 -7.81 12.09 -19.38
C PRO A 281 -7.88 12.95 -20.63
N PHE A 282 -6.99 13.95 -20.72
CA PHE A 282 -6.83 14.71 -21.96
C PHE A 282 -6.27 13.80 -23.07
N LYS A 283 -6.66 14.07 -24.32
CA LYS A 283 -6.18 13.34 -25.49
C LYS A 283 -4.73 13.68 -25.80
N PHE A 284 -3.93 12.68 -26.10
CA PHE A 284 -2.52 12.85 -26.43
C PHE A 284 -2.34 13.88 -27.56
N GLY A 285 -1.47 14.87 -27.32
CA GLY A 285 -1.19 15.95 -28.24
C GLY A 285 -2.21 17.09 -28.26
N SER A 286 -3.31 17.04 -27.49
CA SER A 286 -4.18 18.21 -27.31
C SER A 286 -3.45 19.34 -26.57
N PRO A 287 -3.89 20.61 -26.70
CA PRO A 287 -3.25 21.73 -26.00
C PRO A 287 -3.15 21.51 -24.49
N GLU A 288 -4.21 20.99 -23.86
CA GLU A 288 -4.26 20.71 -22.43
C GLU A 288 -3.31 19.56 -22.06
N TYR A 289 -3.21 18.55 -22.93
CA TYR A 289 -2.26 17.46 -22.72
C TYR A 289 -0.82 17.93 -22.80
N LEU A 290 -0.51 18.76 -23.81
CA LEU A 290 0.83 19.34 -23.98
C LEU A 290 1.21 20.21 -22.78
N LYS A 291 0.27 21.03 -22.30
CA LYS A 291 0.49 21.87 -21.12
C LYS A 291 0.85 21.04 -19.88
N GLN A 292 0.07 20.02 -19.52
CA GLN A 292 0.39 19.18 -18.35
C GLN A 292 1.70 18.40 -18.50
N ALA A 293 2.09 18.05 -19.73
CA ALA A 293 3.38 17.42 -20.00
C ALA A 293 4.55 18.41 -19.83
N GLU A 294 4.41 19.65 -20.31
CA GLU A 294 5.36 20.73 -20.08
C GLU A 294 5.51 21.06 -18.58
N ASP A 295 4.40 21.17 -17.86
CA ASP A 295 4.39 21.40 -16.41
C ASP A 295 5.17 20.28 -15.68
N LEU A 296 4.97 19.03 -16.05
CA LEU A 296 5.67 17.90 -15.42
C LEU A 296 7.17 17.86 -15.75
N VAL A 297 7.55 18.19 -16.98
CA VAL A 297 8.98 18.35 -17.38
C VAL A 297 9.61 19.51 -16.60
N SER A 298 8.90 20.63 -16.46
CA SER A 298 9.35 21.77 -15.66
C SER A 298 9.54 21.42 -14.18
N ILE A 299 8.61 20.69 -13.59
CA ILE A 299 8.75 20.15 -12.21
C ILE A 299 10.01 19.30 -12.11
N SER A 300 10.20 18.34 -13.01
CA SER A 300 11.35 17.45 -13.02
C SER A 300 12.68 18.22 -13.14
N ALA A 301 12.72 19.30 -13.93
CA ALA A 301 13.90 20.14 -14.09
C ALA A 301 14.24 20.98 -12.85
N ASN A 302 13.28 21.26 -11.98
CA ASN A 302 13.42 22.20 -10.86
C ASN A 302 13.17 21.54 -9.49
N LEU A 303 13.31 20.21 -9.39
CA LEU A 303 13.10 19.48 -8.13
C LEU A 303 14.04 19.99 -7.03
N THR A 304 13.43 20.52 -5.97
CA THR A 304 14.13 20.86 -4.73
C THR A 304 14.27 19.63 -3.82
N ASP A 305 15.18 19.67 -2.85
CA ASP A 305 15.32 18.61 -1.84
C ASP A 305 13.98 18.31 -1.14
N ARG A 306 13.22 19.36 -0.77
CA ARG A 306 11.90 19.18 -0.16
C ARG A 306 10.95 18.42 -1.07
N GLN A 307 10.86 18.74 -2.36
CA GLN A 307 9.99 18.06 -3.31
C GLN A 307 10.40 16.60 -3.56
N LYS A 308 11.71 16.35 -3.60
CA LYS A 308 12.28 14.99 -3.67
C LYS A 308 11.87 14.18 -2.44
N MET A 309 12.05 14.75 -1.25
CA MET A 309 11.67 14.08 -0.01
C MET A 309 10.17 13.87 0.14
N ILE A 310 9.32 14.81 -0.31
CA ILE A 310 7.86 14.60 -0.43
C ILE A 310 7.55 13.43 -1.34
N SER A 311 8.20 13.35 -2.53
CA SER A 311 8.01 12.25 -3.46
C SER A 311 8.35 10.88 -2.83
N GLU A 312 9.42 10.83 -2.03
CA GLU A 312 9.87 9.58 -1.42
C GLU A 312 9.08 9.21 -0.16
N TYR A 313 8.68 10.19 0.64
CA TYR A 313 7.85 9.96 1.84
C TYR A 313 6.50 9.32 1.47
N TRP A 314 5.85 9.86 0.46
CA TRP A 314 4.58 9.35 -0.07
C TRP A 314 4.75 8.30 -1.18
N SER A 315 5.91 7.67 -1.30
CA SER A 315 6.11 6.71 -2.39
C SER A 315 5.23 5.47 -2.28
N ASP A 316 5.02 4.98 -1.07
CA ASP A 316 4.16 3.85 -0.69
C ASP A 316 4.20 2.71 -1.73
N GLY A 317 5.43 2.38 -2.14
CA GLY A 317 5.71 1.36 -3.14
C GLY A 317 5.77 -0.05 -2.56
N PRO A 318 6.26 -1.03 -3.32
CA PRO A 318 6.43 -2.40 -2.82
C PRO A 318 7.23 -2.45 -1.52
N ARG A 319 6.81 -3.26 -0.56
CA ARG A 319 7.39 -3.39 0.79
C ARG A 319 7.19 -2.15 1.66
N SER A 320 6.06 -1.51 1.54
CA SER A 320 5.55 -0.51 2.48
C SER A 320 4.14 -0.89 2.90
N GLU A 321 3.58 -0.13 3.80
CA GLU A 321 2.20 -0.24 4.26
C GLU A 321 1.20 0.11 3.15
N GLN A 322 1.66 0.55 1.98
CA GLN A 322 0.86 1.08 0.89
C GLN A 322 0.05 2.34 1.30
N PRO A 323 -0.55 3.11 0.38
CA PRO A 323 -1.31 4.30 0.78
C PRO A 323 -2.41 4.03 1.82
N PRO A 324 -3.17 2.92 1.76
CA PRO A 324 -4.16 2.63 2.79
C PRO A 324 -3.57 2.46 4.19
N GLY A 325 -2.45 1.75 4.31
CA GLY A 325 -1.78 1.54 5.59
C GLY A 325 -1.04 2.78 6.09
N HIS A 326 -0.42 3.57 5.21
CA HIS A 326 0.18 4.85 5.60
C HIS A 326 -0.88 5.77 6.25
N TRP A 327 -2.06 5.86 5.67
CA TRP A 327 -3.16 6.62 6.26
C TRP A 327 -3.75 5.97 7.52
N ALA A 328 -3.65 4.64 7.69
CA ALA A 328 -3.99 3.97 8.95
C ALA A 328 -3.04 4.38 10.08
N LEU A 329 -1.74 4.59 9.81
CA LEU A 329 -0.81 5.19 10.80
C LEU A 329 -1.24 6.61 11.21
N PHE A 330 -1.82 7.40 10.30
CA PHE A 330 -2.39 8.71 10.64
C PHE A 330 -3.68 8.57 11.46
N ALA A 331 -4.51 7.57 11.18
CA ALA A 331 -5.67 7.24 12.02
C ALA A 331 -5.25 6.83 13.44
N GLN A 332 -4.15 6.06 13.58
CA GLN A 332 -3.56 5.75 14.89
C GLN A 332 -3.10 7.04 15.63
N PHE A 333 -2.47 7.98 14.90
CA PHE A 333 -2.10 9.27 15.48
C PHE A 333 -3.35 10.05 15.96
N VAL A 334 -4.43 10.07 15.19
CA VAL A 334 -5.70 10.70 15.56
C VAL A 334 -6.28 10.07 16.83
N SER A 335 -6.31 8.75 16.90
CA SER A 335 -6.74 8.01 18.11
C SER A 335 -5.96 8.46 19.36
N GLY A 336 -4.63 8.51 19.27
CA GLY A 336 -3.80 8.97 20.38
C GLY A 336 -3.99 10.45 20.72
N ARG A 337 -4.10 11.33 19.71
CA ARG A 337 -4.31 12.77 19.85
C ARG A 337 -5.63 13.10 20.57
N ASP A 338 -6.69 12.37 20.20
CA ASP A 338 -8.06 12.66 20.65
C ASP A 338 -8.50 11.75 21.81
N HIS A 339 -7.58 10.91 22.31
CA HIS A 339 -7.80 10.00 23.45
C HIS A 339 -8.99 9.06 23.25
N HIS A 340 -9.04 8.40 22.09
CA HIS A 340 -10.13 7.50 21.73
C HIS A 340 -10.29 6.33 22.71
N THR A 341 -11.52 5.98 22.96
CA THR A 341 -11.88 4.72 23.61
C THR A 341 -11.77 3.54 22.61
N LEU A 342 -11.89 2.31 23.11
CA LEU A 342 -12.01 1.13 22.25
C LEU A 342 -13.17 1.26 21.25
N ASP A 343 -14.31 1.75 21.73
CA ASP A 343 -15.54 1.90 20.94
C ASP A 343 -15.36 2.94 19.82
N ASP A 344 -14.63 4.03 20.10
CA ASP A 344 -14.27 5.04 19.09
C ASP A 344 -13.37 4.45 18.02
N ASP A 345 -12.32 3.75 18.42
CA ASP A 345 -11.38 3.16 17.46
C ASP A 345 -12.02 2.10 16.56
N VAL A 346 -12.85 1.21 17.12
CA VAL A 346 -13.59 0.22 16.33
C VAL A 346 -14.42 0.89 15.23
N LYS A 347 -15.15 1.96 15.57
CA LYS A 347 -16.01 2.68 14.63
C LYS A 347 -15.18 3.47 13.61
N MET A 348 -14.16 4.20 14.08
CA MET A 348 -13.29 4.99 13.19
C MET A 348 -12.59 4.12 12.16
N PHE A 349 -11.90 3.07 12.60
CA PHE A 349 -11.18 2.20 11.68
C PHE A 349 -12.10 1.41 10.76
N PHE A 350 -13.29 1.03 11.20
CA PHE A 350 -14.30 0.42 10.33
C PHE A 350 -14.73 1.36 9.20
N ALA A 351 -15.10 2.61 9.51
CA ALA A 351 -15.50 3.59 8.50
C ALA A 351 -14.33 3.93 7.56
N PHE A 352 -13.15 4.17 8.13
CA PHE A 352 -11.92 4.48 7.42
C PHE A 352 -11.50 3.38 6.43
N SER A 353 -11.34 2.14 6.90
CA SER A 353 -10.83 1.06 6.07
C SER A 353 -11.79 0.69 4.93
N ASN A 354 -13.09 0.77 5.17
CA ASN A 354 -14.10 0.53 4.15
C ASN A 354 -14.16 1.69 3.11
N ALA A 355 -13.90 2.94 3.52
CA ALA A 355 -13.70 4.04 2.57
C ALA A 355 -12.47 3.81 1.68
N MET A 356 -11.37 3.26 2.25
CA MET A 356 -10.18 2.91 1.49
C MET A 356 -10.44 1.76 0.49
N LEU A 357 -11.21 0.74 0.87
CA LEU A 357 -11.63 -0.32 -0.03
C LEU A 357 -12.37 0.24 -1.25
N ASP A 358 -13.40 1.04 -1.01
CA ASP A 358 -14.22 1.61 -2.08
C ASP A 358 -13.43 2.61 -2.95
N ALA A 359 -12.51 3.38 -2.35
CA ALA A 359 -11.61 4.28 -3.07
C ALA A 359 -10.70 3.51 -4.06
N GLY A 360 -10.17 2.36 -3.63
CA GLY A 360 -9.43 1.46 -4.50
C GLY A 360 -10.27 0.94 -5.67
N ILE A 361 -11.48 0.48 -5.39
CA ILE A 361 -12.39 -0.07 -6.40
C ILE A 361 -12.76 1.01 -7.44
N ALA A 362 -13.17 2.20 -6.99
CA ALA A 362 -13.55 3.30 -7.88
C ALA A 362 -12.35 3.83 -8.70
N ALA A 363 -11.16 3.93 -8.10
CA ALA A 363 -9.95 4.33 -8.81
C ALA A 363 -9.55 3.31 -9.88
N TRP A 364 -9.65 2.01 -9.58
CA TRP A 364 -9.33 0.94 -10.54
C TRP A 364 -10.37 0.83 -11.65
N ASP A 365 -11.63 1.18 -11.38
CA ASP A 365 -12.64 1.35 -12.42
C ASP A 365 -12.26 2.42 -13.43
N ALA A 366 -11.89 3.61 -12.97
CA ALA A 366 -11.42 4.67 -13.84
C ALA A 366 -10.15 4.27 -14.61
N LYS A 367 -9.18 3.63 -13.93
CA LYS A 367 -7.95 3.15 -14.56
C LYS A 367 -8.19 2.17 -15.69
N ARG A 368 -9.06 1.17 -15.46
CA ARG A 368 -9.41 0.18 -16.47
C ARG A 368 -10.20 0.79 -17.63
N THR A 369 -11.16 1.66 -17.32
CA THR A 369 -12.06 2.27 -18.31
C THR A 369 -11.31 3.20 -19.26
N TYR A 370 -10.46 4.07 -18.72
CA TYR A 370 -9.74 5.06 -19.52
C TYR A 370 -8.40 4.56 -20.05
N ASP A 371 -7.82 3.55 -19.44
CA ASP A 371 -6.57 2.86 -19.84
C ASP A 371 -5.45 3.82 -20.25
N SER A 372 -5.28 4.93 -19.57
CA SER A 372 -4.48 6.07 -20.03
C SER A 372 -2.97 5.88 -19.85
N VAL A 373 -2.22 6.45 -20.79
CA VAL A 373 -0.75 6.40 -20.83
C VAL A 373 -0.11 7.09 -19.62
N ARG A 374 0.98 6.52 -19.12
CA ARG A 374 1.81 7.11 -18.06
C ARG A 374 2.78 8.17 -18.57
N PRO A 375 3.17 9.16 -17.72
CA PRO A 375 4.11 10.22 -18.11
C PRO A 375 5.40 9.72 -18.74
N VAL A 376 5.98 8.64 -18.23
CA VAL A 376 7.26 8.09 -18.73
C VAL A 376 7.20 7.72 -20.22
N THR A 377 6.09 7.13 -20.67
CA THR A 377 5.86 6.82 -22.09
C THR A 377 5.53 8.08 -22.87
N ALA A 378 4.58 8.87 -22.37
CA ALA A 378 4.07 10.05 -23.07
C ALA A 378 5.13 11.12 -23.30
N ILE A 379 5.91 11.48 -22.28
CA ILE A 379 6.98 12.49 -22.37
C ILE A 379 8.07 12.00 -23.32
N SER A 380 8.45 10.73 -23.26
CA SER A 380 9.41 10.15 -24.19
C SER A 380 8.96 10.24 -25.66
N LEU A 381 7.65 10.14 -25.92
CA LEU A 381 7.10 10.27 -27.26
C LEU A 381 7.02 11.74 -27.74
N LEU A 382 6.50 12.64 -26.88
CA LEU A 382 6.30 14.06 -27.22
C LEU A 382 7.61 14.81 -27.50
N TYR A 383 8.67 14.43 -26.79
CA TYR A 383 9.94 15.15 -26.82
C TYR A 383 11.07 14.34 -27.45
N ARG A 384 10.79 13.25 -28.14
CA ARG A 384 11.79 12.47 -28.88
C ARG A 384 12.54 13.34 -29.90
N GLY A 385 13.87 13.31 -29.84
CA GLY A 385 14.75 14.11 -30.71
C GLY A 385 14.77 15.60 -30.35
N LYS A 386 14.10 16.01 -29.27
CA LYS A 386 14.15 17.37 -28.75
C LYS A 386 14.94 17.37 -27.44
N LYS A 387 15.78 18.39 -27.27
CA LYS A 387 16.47 18.61 -25.99
C LYS A 387 15.52 19.25 -24.97
N ILE A 388 15.46 18.67 -23.79
CA ILE A 388 14.69 19.17 -22.65
C ILE A 388 15.58 19.24 -21.42
N ARG A 389 15.31 20.21 -20.54
CA ARG A 389 15.89 20.23 -19.19
C ARG A 389 15.04 19.35 -18.29
N SER A 390 15.67 18.50 -17.51
CA SER A 390 15.01 17.55 -16.61
C SER A 390 15.97 17.07 -15.53
N TRP A 391 15.47 16.38 -14.51
CA TRP A 391 16.32 15.60 -13.63
C TRP A 391 17.15 14.59 -14.43
N GLY A 392 18.46 14.65 -14.27
CA GLY A 392 19.41 13.86 -15.08
C GLY A 392 19.69 12.46 -14.55
N GLY A 393 19.01 12.05 -13.48
CA GLY A 393 19.26 10.79 -12.77
C GLY A 393 19.97 10.99 -11.43
N PRO A 394 20.11 9.94 -10.60
CA PRO A 394 20.70 10.02 -9.27
C PRO A 394 22.06 10.70 -9.26
N GLY A 395 22.22 11.73 -8.42
CA GLY A 395 23.45 12.51 -8.25
C GLY A 395 23.86 13.39 -9.43
N LYS A 396 23.07 13.48 -10.50
CA LYS A 396 23.40 14.30 -11.68
C LYS A 396 22.72 15.68 -11.70
N GLY A 397 21.81 15.92 -10.76
CA GLY A 397 21.05 17.17 -10.74
C GLY A 397 20.20 17.38 -11.99
N THR A 398 19.95 18.65 -12.34
CA THR A 398 19.26 19.01 -13.59
C THR A 398 20.23 18.94 -14.77
N ALA A 399 19.82 18.26 -15.85
CA ALA A 399 20.60 18.10 -17.07
C ALA A 399 19.77 18.41 -18.32
N GLU A 400 20.44 18.72 -19.43
CA GLU A 400 19.84 18.73 -20.74
C GLU A 400 19.95 17.33 -21.35
N ILE A 401 18.81 16.73 -21.68
CA ILE A 401 18.71 15.38 -22.20
C ILE A 401 17.86 15.35 -23.48
N ASP A 402 18.00 14.32 -24.31
CA ASP A 402 16.99 14.02 -25.32
C ASP A 402 15.70 13.54 -24.61
N GLY A 403 14.55 14.06 -25.01
CA GLY A 403 13.29 13.73 -24.35
C GLY A 403 12.94 12.25 -24.37
N SER A 404 13.46 11.48 -25.36
CA SER A 404 13.32 10.01 -25.37
C SER A 404 14.06 9.31 -24.23
N GLN A 405 14.96 10.01 -23.54
CA GLN A 405 15.71 9.51 -22.38
C GLN A 405 15.10 9.98 -21.05
N TRP A 406 13.97 10.66 -21.08
CA TRP A 406 13.33 11.14 -19.87
C TRP A 406 12.89 9.99 -18.96
N VAL A 407 13.21 10.11 -17.68
CA VAL A 407 12.80 9.17 -16.63
C VAL A 407 12.21 9.94 -15.43
N PRO A 408 11.23 9.39 -14.74
CA PRO A 408 10.67 10.00 -13.54
C PRO A 408 11.66 9.95 -12.36
N TYR A 409 11.48 10.82 -11.36
CA TYR A 409 12.20 10.75 -10.10
C TYR A 409 11.69 9.56 -9.28
N GLN A 410 12.16 8.37 -9.66
CA GLN A 410 11.84 7.07 -9.09
C GLN A 410 13.08 6.17 -9.09
N PRO A 411 13.13 5.13 -8.25
CA PRO A 411 14.13 4.07 -8.38
C PRO A 411 14.07 3.41 -9.76
N ALA A 412 15.21 3.21 -10.40
CA ALA A 412 15.26 2.51 -11.70
C ALA A 412 14.67 1.10 -11.64
N THR A 413 14.68 0.49 -10.46
CA THR A 413 14.12 -0.83 -10.15
C THR A 413 12.60 -0.84 -9.95
N PHE A 414 11.96 0.33 -9.91
CA PHE A 414 10.51 0.52 -9.87
C PHE A 414 10.14 1.89 -10.47
N PRO A 415 10.27 2.05 -11.79
CA PRO A 415 10.22 3.36 -12.45
C PRO A 415 8.83 3.99 -12.48
N THR A 416 7.76 3.20 -12.43
CA THR A 416 6.37 3.66 -12.32
C THR A 416 5.48 2.48 -11.91
N PRO A 417 4.36 2.73 -11.21
CA PRO A 417 3.40 1.66 -10.88
C PRO A 417 2.85 0.94 -12.11
N PRO A 418 2.61 -0.39 -12.03
CA PRO A 418 2.21 -1.22 -13.17
C PRO A 418 0.69 -1.16 -13.44
N PHE A 419 0.17 0.01 -13.78
CA PHE A 419 -1.24 0.25 -14.13
C PHE A 419 -1.42 1.64 -14.77
N PRO A 420 -2.54 1.90 -15.48
CA PRO A 420 -2.84 3.17 -16.15
C PRO A 420 -2.74 4.41 -15.25
N ASP A 421 -2.51 5.58 -15.86
CA ASP A 421 -2.33 6.86 -15.15
C ASP A 421 -3.60 7.33 -14.44
N TYR A 422 -4.68 7.49 -15.18
CA TYR A 422 -5.90 8.17 -14.75
C TYR A 422 -6.90 7.21 -14.08
N VAL A 423 -7.36 7.51 -12.89
CA VAL A 423 -7.02 8.57 -11.94
C VAL A 423 -5.85 8.12 -11.07
N SER A 424 -5.18 9.07 -10.36
CA SER A 424 -4.13 8.72 -9.40
C SER A 424 -4.69 7.95 -8.21
N GLY A 425 -4.18 6.72 -7.98
CA GLY A 425 -4.58 5.90 -6.83
C GLY A 425 -4.23 6.56 -5.50
N HIS A 426 -3.00 7.10 -5.35
CA HIS A 426 -2.58 7.83 -4.14
C HIS A 426 -3.49 9.00 -3.82
N SER A 427 -3.84 9.81 -4.83
CA SER A 427 -4.73 10.97 -4.66
C SER A 427 -6.13 10.53 -4.23
N THR A 428 -6.63 9.41 -4.78
CA THR A 428 -7.95 8.88 -4.42
C THR A 428 -7.96 8.33 -3.00
N PHE A 429 -6.99 7.49 -2.64
CA PHE A 429 -6.86 6.96 -1.28
C PHE A 429 -6.68 8.08 -0.25
N SER A 430 -5.75 9.00 -0.51
CA SER A 430 -5.44 10.08 0.45
C SER A 430 -6.62 11.02 0.65
N ALA A 431 -7.34 11.39 -0.42
CA ALA A 431 -8.52 12.23 -0.29
C ALA A 431 -9.68 11.50 0.42
N ALA A 432 -9.84 10.19 0.20
CA ALA A 432 -10.84 9.40 0.91
C ALA A 432 -10.50 9.30 2.41
N ALA A 433 -9.25 9.02 2.73
CA ALA A 433 -8.77 8.95 4.11
C ALA A 433 -8.94 10.28 4.84
N ALA A 434 -8.43 11.38 4.27
CA ALA A 434 -8.52 12.72 4.83
C ALA A 434 -9.98 13.12 5.11
N ARG A 435 -10.86 12.90 4.13
CA ARG A 435 -12.28 13.20 4.27
C ARG A 435 -12.94 12.36 5.35
N THR A 436 -12.64 11.07 5.42
CA THR A 436 -13.22 10.18 6.46
C THR A 436 -12.75 10.59 7.86
N LEU A 437 -11.46 10.91 8.03
CA LEU A 437 -10.94 11.38 9.32
C LEU A 437 -11.51 12.76 9.70
N ALA A 438 -11.69 13.67 8.74
CA ALA A 438 -12.34 14.95 8.99
C ALA A 438 -13.81 14.79 9.40
N LEU A 439 -14.55 13.86 8.77
CA LEU A 439 -15.92 13.53 9.14
C LEU A 439 -16.00 12.91 10.54
N TRP A 440 -15.05 12.02 10.88
CA TRP A 440 -14.97 11.40 12.21
C TRP A 440 -14.71 12.44 13.31
N THR A 441 -13.70 13.28 13.13
CA THR A 441 -13.29 14.26 14.14
C THR A 441 -14.19 15.50 14.17
N GLY A 442 -15.07 15.69 13.17
CA GLY A 442 -15.87 16.91 12.98
C GLY A 442 -15.03 18.12 12.56
N SER A 443 -13.76 17.93 12.15
CA SER A 443 -12.83 19.01 11.82
C SER A 443 -11.76 18.52 10.85
N ASP A 444 -11.31 19.38 9.94
CA ASP A 444 -10.17 19.10 9.06
C ASP A 444 -8.79 19.23 9.77
N ARG A 445 -8.77 19.60 11.06
CA ARG A 445 -7.53 19.81 11.81
C ARG A 445 -6.78 18.49 12.03
N PHE A 446 -5.52 18.43 11.54
CA PHE A 446 -4.62 17.25 11.69
C PHE A 446 -3.50 17.51 12.69
N GLY A 447 -2.62 18.46 12.39
CA GLY A 447 -1.55 18.89 13.32
C GLY A 447 -0.41 17.86 13.46
N ASN A 448 -0.08 17.13 12.40
CA ASN A 448 1.00 16.15 12.40
C ASN A 448 2.22 16.63 11.61
N SER A 449 3.40 16.05 11.88
CA SER A 449 4.64 16.35 11.17
C SER A 449 5.64 15.20 11.24
N VAL A 450 6.54 15.16 10.25
CA VAL A 450 7.67 14.24 10.23
C VAL A 450 8.93 14.98 9.78
N THR A 451 10.09 14.68 10.38
CA THR A 451 11.38 15.23 9.96
C THR A 451 12.22 14.14 9.30
N LEU A 452 12.61 14.38 8.05
CA LEU A 452 13.43 13.49 7.24
C LEU A 452 14.89 13.91 7.37
N PRO A 453 15.81 12.99 7.77
CA PRO A 453 17.21 13.32 8.04
C PRO A 453 17.99 13.69 6.76
N VAL A 454 19.14 14.37 6.96
CA VAL A 454 20.11 14.62 5.90
C VAL A 454 20.53 13.31 5.23
N GLY A 455 20.58 13.30 3.90
CA GLY A 455 21.03 12.16 3.10
C GLY A 455 20.14 10.92 3.16
N SER A 456 18.89 11.04 3.67
CA SER A 456 17.97 9.90 3.85
C SER A 456 17.24 9.45 2.58
N SER A 457 17.41 10.13 1.46
CA SER A 457 16.83 9.74 0.18
C SER A 457 17.23 8.30 -0.20
N LYS A 458 16.27 7.51 -0.65
CA LYS A 458 16.48 6.16 -1.21
C LYS A 458 16.94 6.20 -2.67
N ILE A 459 16.63 7.31 -3.38
CA ILE A 459 16.98 7.52 -4.79
C ILE A 459 18.36 8.15 -4.91
N GLU A 460 18.70 9.09 -4.03
CA GLU A 460 19.98 9.81 -3.97
C GLU A 460 20.61 9.71 -2.57
N PRO A 461 20.94 8.49 -2.09
CA PRO A 461 21.38 8.25 -0.72
C PRO A 461 22.67 9.00 -0.40
N GLY A 462 22.72 9.63 0.78
CA GLY A 462 23.86 10.44 1.23
C GLY A 462 23.95 11.83 0.61
N LEU A 463 23.16 12.13 -0.43
CA LEU A 463 23.17 13.41 -1.15
C LEU A 463 21.94 14.27 -0.83
N THR A 464 20.76 13.65 -0.80
CA THR A 464 19.46 14.32 -0.65
C THR A 464 18.77 13.85 0.63
N PRO A 465 18.17 14.74 1.43
CA PRO A 465 18.31 16.20 1.38
C PRO A 465 19.63 16.69 1.97
N ALA A 466 20.11 17.86 1.54
CA ALA A 466 21.33 18.46 2.09
C ALA A 466 21.14 19.06 3.50
N GLN A 467 19.92 19.34 3.90
CA GLN A 467 19.48 19.76 5.23
C GLN A 467 18.25 18.95 5.66
N PRO A 468 17.98 18.78 6.96
CA PRO A 468 16.77 18.08 7.40
C PRO A 468 15.51 18.73 6.80
N VAL A 469 14.57 17.91 6.32
CA VAL A 469 13.31 18.38 5.77
C VAL A 469 12.17 17.98 6.70
N THR A 470 11.46 18.97 7.26
CA THR A 470 10.25 18.73 8.04
C THR A 470 9.02 18.90 7.15
N LEU A 471 8.26 17.83 6.99
CA LEU A 471 6.91 17.86 6.41
C LEU A 471 5.94 18.10 7.56
N LYS A 472 5.01 19.05 7.38
CA LYS A 472 4.05 19.43 8.42
C LYS A 472 2.70 19.68 7.77
N TRP A 473 1.66 19.12 8.37
CA TRP A 473 0.28 19.22 7.89
C TRP A 473 -0.62 19.74 9.01
N GLU A 474 -1.16 20.94 8.83
CA GLU A 474 -2.13 21.52 9.76
C GLU A 474 -3.49 20.84 9.61
N THR A 475 -3.83 20.45 8.37
CA THR A 475 -5.10 19.83 8.03
C THR A 475 -4.91 18.45 7.38
N PHE A 476 -5.94 17.60 7.45
CA PHE A 476 -5.98 16.35 6.69
C PHE A 476 -5.93 16.63 5.17
N THR A 477 -6.61 17.71 4.74
CA THR A 477 -6.59 18.15 3.35
C THR A 477 -5.18 18.50 2.89
N ASP A 478 -4.36 19.20 3.71
CA ASP A 478 -2.96 19.49 3.38
C ASP A 478 -2.16 18.21 3.13
N ALA A 479 -2.30 17.21 4.01
CA ALA A 479 -1.62 15.94 3.86
C ALA A 479 -2.06 15.19 2.57
N ALA A 480 -3.36 15.16 2.28
CA ALA A 480 -3.88 14.53 1.07
C ALA A 480 -3.43 15.25 -0.20
N ASN A 481 -3.39 16.58 -0.17
CA ASN A 481 -2.90 17.40 -1.29
C ASN A 481 -1.40 17.19 -1.50
N GLU A 482 -0.60 17.10 -0.44
CA GLU A 482 0.84 16.80 -0.55
C GLU A 482 1.06 15.38 -1.10
N ALA A 483 0.27 14.38 -0.66
CA ALA A 483 0.31 13.02 -1.20
C ALA A 483 -0.01 12.98 -2.71
N GLY A 484 -0.97 13.78 -3.18
CA GLY A 484 -1.25 13.93 -4.62
C GLY A 484 -0.10 14.60 -5.36
N MET A 485 0.42 15.72 -4.84
CA MET A 485 1.55 16.45 -5.42
C MET A 485 2.83 15.60 -5.47
N SER A 486 3.03 14.71 -4.49
CA SER A 486 4.18 13.81 -4.45
C SER A 486 4.33 12.98 -5.72
N ARG A 487 3.19 12.61 -6.32
CA ARG A 487 3.18 11.82 -7.56
C ARG A 487 3.60 12.64 -8.78
N ARG A 488 3.29 13.95 -8.76
CA ARG A 488 3.75 14.90 -9.80
C ARG A 488 5.25 15.19 -9.62
N TYR A 489 5.73 15.38 -8.39
CA TYR A 489 7.17 15.49 -8.10
C TYR A 489 7.92 14.22 -8.50
N GLY A 490 7.35 13.06 -8.24
CA GLY A 490 7.88 11.77 -8.67
C GLY A 490 7.80 11.51 -10.17
N GLY A 491 7.11 12.36 -10.95
CA GLY A 491 7.01 12.25 -12.40
C GLY A 491 6.17 11.07 -12.91
N ILE A 492 5.25 10.54 -12.09
CA ILE A 492 4.50 9.32 -12.42
C ILE A 492 2.99 9.51 -12.61
N HIS A 493 2.49 10.72 -12.36
CA HIS A 493 1.11 11.13 -12.66
C HIS A 493 1.06 12.54 -13.25
N PHE A 494 0.13 12.73 -14.21
CA PHE A 494 -0.24 14.04 -14.68
C PHE A 494 -1.18 14.76 -13.70
N GLU A 495 -1.24 16.09 -13.80
CA GLU A 495 -2.09 16.93 -12.93
C GLU A 495 -3.55 16.51 -12.94
N ARG A 496 -4.12 16.26 -14.15
CA ARG A 496 -5.52 15.86 -14.26
C ARG A 496 -5.82 14.54 -13.53
N ALA A 497 -4.88 13.57 -13.58
CA ALA A 497 -5.02 12.32 -12.86
C ALA A 497 -5.02 12.52 -11.33
N ASP A 498 -4.18 13.44 -10.84
CA ASP A 498 -4.11 13.84 -9.44
C ASP A 498 -5.41 14.52 -8.99
N MET A 499 -5.79 15.61 -9.64
CA MET A 499 -6.96 16.42 -9.24
C MET A 499 -8.27 15.64 -9.29
N MET A 500 -8.46 14.81 -10.33
CA MET A 500 -9.68 13.98 -10.41
C MET A 500 -9.65 12.82 -9.42
N GLY A 501 -8.49 12.29 -9.07
CA GLY A 501 -8.33 11.33 -7.99
C GLY A 501 -8.77 11.89 -6.64
N ARG A 502 -8.33 13.11 -6.30
CA ARG A 502 -8.76 13.81 -5.07
C ARG A 502 -10.27 13.99 -5.03
N LYS A 503 -10.87 14.45 -6.14
CA LYS A 503 -12.33 14.61 -6.25
C LYS A 503 -13.05 13.29 -6.02
N LEU A 504 -12.63 12.23 -6.69
CA LEU A 504 -13.22 10.89 -6.56
C LEU A 504 -13.14 10.37 -5.12
N GLY A 505 -11.96 10.50 -4.50
CA GLY A 505 -11.76 10.04 -3.12
C GLY A 505 -12.70 10.68 -2.11
N ARG A 506 -12.91 11.99 -2.20
CA ARG A 506 -13.87 12.71 -1.33
C ARG A 506 -15.29 12.18 -1.48
N LEU A 507 -15.75 11.99 -2.72
CA LEU A 507 -17.09 11.46 -3.00
C LEU A 507 -17.28 10.03 -2.48
N VAL A 508 -16.26 9.19 -2.62
CA VAL A 508 -16.27 7.84 -2.05
C VAL A 508 -16.37 7.88 -0.53
N ALA A 509 -15.58 8.74 0.12
CA ALA A 509 -15.60 8.87 1.57
C ALA A 509 -16.99 9.28 2.10
N ASP A 510 -17.66 10.22 1.44
CA ASP A 510 -19.01 10.64 1.82
C ASP A 510 -20.01 9.46 1.75
N ARG A 511 -19.90 8.59 0.73
CA ARG A 511 -20.72 7.38 0.62
C ARG A 511 -20.40 6.36 1.72
N ALA A 512 -19.11 6.10 1.92
CA ALA A 512 -18.66 5.12 2.92
C ALA A 512 -19.03 5.58 4.34
N TRP A 513 -18.88 6.86 4.63
CA TRP A 513 -19.27 7.45 5.91
C TRP A 513 -20.77 7.28 6.19
N ALA A 514 -21.63 7.69 5.26
CA ALA A 514 -23.07 7.54 5.40
C ALA A 514 -23.48 6.07 5.62
N LYS A 515 -22.84 5.15 4.93
CA LYS A 515 -23.07 3.71 5.11
C LYS A 515 -22.61 3.23 6.49
N ALA A 516 -21.43 3.64 6.95
CA ALA A 516 -20.92 3.29 8.26
C ALA A 516 -21.84 3.81 9.39
N GLN A 517 -22.29 5.07 9.29
CA GLN A 517 -23.25 5.65 10.24
C GLN A 517 -24.53 4.80 10.33
N SER A 518 -25.06 4.32 9.21
CA SER A 518 -26.25 3.48 9.22
C SER A 518 -26.07 2.16 10.02
N TYR A 519 -24.86 1.63 10.04
CA TYR A 519 -24.52 0.47 10.87
C TYR A 519 -24.38 0.84 12.35
N PHE A 520 -23.80 2.00 12.66
CA PHE A 520 -23.66 2.50 14.04
C PHE A 520 -25.02 2.74 14.69
N ASP A 521 -25.96 3.30 13.93
CA ASP A 521 -27.30 3.67 14.40
C ASP A 521 -28.30 2.50 14.35
N GLY A 522 -27.89 1.32 13.87
CA GLY A 522 -28.78 0.18 13.67
C GLY A 522 -29.83 0.41 12.57
N ALA A 523 -29.66 1.44 11.74
CA ALA A 523 -30.59 1.84 10.70
C ALA A 523 -30.02 1.51 9.32
N THR A 524 -30.83 0.92 8.43
CA THR A 524 -30.38 0.55 7.09
C THR A 524 -30.49 1.68 6.05
N ASN A 525 -31.03 2.87 6.43
CA ASN A 525 -31.36 3.97 5.50
C ASN A 525 -31.17 5.36 6.15
N SER A 526 -29.95 5.83 6.38
CA SER A 526 -29.69 7.23 6.80
C SER A 526 -29.10 8.08 5.66
N PRO A 527 -29.54 9.37 5.49
CA PRO A 527 -28.93 10.28 4.52
C PRO A 527 -27.53 10.72 4.97
N ALA A 528 -26.67 11.07 4.00
CA ALA A 528 -25.32 11.52 4.27
C ALA A 528 -25.30 12.91 4.96
N PRO A 529 -24.42 13.14 5.95
CA PRO A 529 -24.21 14.47 6.53
C PRO A 529 -23.51 15.41 5.54
N THR A 530 -23.93 16.68 5.52
CA THR A 530 -23.30 17.74 4.73
C THR A 530 -22.26 18.46 5.59
N ILE A 531 -20.98 18.35 5.25
CA ILE A 531 -19.90 19.18 5.81
C ILE A 531 -19.24 19.91 4.64
N GLU A 532 -19.22 21.25 4.69
CA GLU A 532 -18.50 22.06 3.72
C GLU A 532 -16.99 21.95 3.98
N LEU A 533 -16.23 21.57 2.96
CA LEU A 533 -14.78 21.65 2.95
C LEU A 533 -14.36 22.96 2.30
N GLY A 534 -13.27 23.55 2.78
CA GLY A 534 -12.67 24.72 2.15
C GLY A 534 -12.22 24.44 0.70
N PRO A 535 -11.89 25.48 -0.09
CA PRO A 535 -11.46 25.33 -1.47
C PRO A 535 -10.15 24.56 -1.58
N ASP A 536 -10.02 23.81 -2.69
CA ASP A 536 -8.83 23.01 -3.05
C ASP A 536 -7.57 23.86 -3.27
#